data_00af208d0f028a30b75263674c8a5387
#
_entry.id   00af208d0f028a30b75263674c8a5387
#
_cell.length_a   1.000
_cell.length_b   1.000
_cell.length_c   1.000
_cell.angle_alpha   90.00
_cell.angle_beta   90.00
_cell.angle_gamma   90.00
#
_symmetry.space_group_name_H-M   'P 1'
#
loop_
_entity.id
_entity.type
_entity.pdbx_description
1 polymer ?
#
loop_
_entity_poly.entity_id
_entity_poly.type
_entity_poly.pdbx_seq_one_letter_code
_entity_poly.pdbx_strand_id
1 'polypeptide(L)'
;PMGTSTVGSSEACMLGGLAMLFRWKALAKAAGIDIYSPVRPNLVISSGYQICWEKFCRYWDVEMRLVPMDKDHLYLNPDEAMKYVDDHTIGIVTILGITYTGRYDDVKGLDAALTEYNKTAAVPIRIHVDAASGGMVAPFIEPDLEWDFRLPNVWSISTSGHKYGLVYPGIGWIIWASKEALPEDLIFWVSYLGGEEATMAINFSRSAAQIVGQYYVFMRNGFEGYKEIHQ
;
A
#
# COMPACT_ATOMS: atom_id res chain seq x y z
N PRO A 1 -13.98 2.97 -2.99
CA PRO A 1 -12.94 2.31 -2.19
C PRO A 1 -13.55 1.34 -1.17
N MET A 2 -12.79 0.32 -0.83
CA MET A 2 -13.13 -0.66 0.19
C MET A 2 -11.89 -0.97 1.03
N GLY A 3 -12.05 -1.44 2.26
CA GLY A 3 -10.89 -1.68 3.11
C GLY A 3 -11.24 -2.36 4.42
N THR A 4 -10.21 -2.62 5.23
CA THR A 4 -10.37 -3.22 6.54
C THR A 4 -9.34 -2.68 7.53
N SER A 5 -9.66 -2.79 8.81
CA SER A 5 -8.67 -2.60 9.88
C SER A 5 -7.76 -3.82 9.98
N THR A 6 -6.54 -3.61 10.40
CA THR A 6 -5.50 -4.63 10.57
C THR A 6 -4.82 -4.49 11.93
N VAL A 7 -4.09 -5.51 12.34
CA VAL A 7 -3.25 -5.45 13.56
C VAL A 7 -1.93 -4.73 13.24
N GLY A 8 -2.02 -3.40 13.05
CA GLY A 8 -0.89 -2.57 12.65
C GLY A 8 -0.67 -2.53 11.12
N SER A 9 0.19 -1.60 10.69
CA SER A 9 0.45 -1.37 9.26
C SER A 9 1.21 -2.50 8.58
N SER A 10 1.98 -3.30 9.31
CA SER A 10 2.68 -4.44 8.69
C SER A 10 1.72 -5.44 8.06
N GLU A 11 0.60 -5.76 8.72
CA GLU A 11 -0.46 -6.58 8.13
C GLU A 11 -1.12 -5.87 6.95
N ALA A 12 -1.37 -4.56 7.07
CA ALA A 12 -1.93 -3.76 5.99
C ALA A 12 -1.05 -3.77 4.73
N CYS A 13 0.27 -3.59 4.89
CA CYS A 13 1.25 -3.69 3.81
C CYS A 13 1.25 -5.09 3.18
N MET A 14 1.22 -6.16 4.00
CA MET A 14 1.14 -7.53 3.52
C MET A 14 -0.11 -7.79 2.68
N LEU A 15 -1.27 -7.30 3.10
CA LEU A 15 -2.52 -7.42 2.34
C LEU A 15 -2.47 -6.62 1.02
N GLY A 16 -1.87 -5.43 1.03
CA GLY A 16 -1.59 -4.66 -0.18
C GLY A 16 -0.68 -5.41 -1.15
N GLY A 17 0.41 -5.99 -0.63
CA GLY A 17 1.34 -6.82 -1.39
C GLY A 17 0.71 -8.07 -1.97
N LEU A 18 -0.11 -8.77 -1.18
CA LEU A 18 -0.86 -9.95 -1.64
C LEU A 18 -1.83 -9.59 -2.76
N ALA A 19 -2.55 -8.48 -2.65
CA ALA A 19 -3.45 -8.03 -3.71
C ALA A 19 -2.69 -7.76 -5.02
N MET A 20 -1.52 -7.12 -4.95
CA MET A 20 -0.65 -6.91 -6.11
C MET A 20 -0.19 -8.25 -6.70
N LEU A 21 0.28 -9.19 -5.87
CA LEU A 21 0.80 -10.48 -6.31
C LEU A 21 -0.28 -11.35 -6.99
N PHE A 22 -1.46 -11.46 -6.38
CA PHE A 22 -2.56 -12.28 -6.93
C PHE A 22 -3.09 -11.67 -8.23
N ARG A 23 -3.22 -10.35 -8.29
CA ARG A 23 -3.57 -9.65 -9.50
C ARG A 23 -2.55 -9.87 -10.62
N TRP A 24 -1.24 -9.72 -10.30
CA TRP A 24 -0.18 -9.98 -11.27
C TRP A 24 -0.27 -11.43 -11.79
N LYS A 25 -0.43 -12.43 -10.92
CA LYS A 25 -0.57 -13.83 -11.34
C LYS A 25 -1.71 -14.04 -12.32
N ALA A 26 -2.87 -13.43 -12.06
CA ALA A 26 -4.02 -13.53 -12.95
C ALA A 26 -3.75 -12.89 -14.32
N LEU A 27 -3.19 -11.69 -14.35
CA LEU A 27 -2.88 -10.96 -15.58
C LEU A 27 -1.73 -11.58 -16.36
N ALA A 28 -0.66 -12.01 -15.70
CA ALA A 28 0.49 -12.67 -16.30
C ALA A 28 0.05 -13.98 -16.99
N LYS A 29 -0.78 -14.77 -16.31
CA LYS A 29 -1.36 -16.00 -16.89
C LYS A 29 -2.21 -15.68 -18.13
N ALA A 30 -3.02 -14.64 -18.10
CA ALA A 30 -3.82 -14.20 -19.24
C ALA A 30 -2.95 -13.70 -20.41
N ALA A 31 -1.81 -13.08 -20.12
CA ALA A 31 -0.82 -12.62 -21.09
C ALA A 31 0.11 -13.75 -21.61
N GLY A 32 -0.04 -15.00 -21.14
CA GLY A 32 0.80 -16.13 -21.51
C GLY A 32 2.18 -16.16 -20.85
N ILE A 33 2.38 -15.39 -19.79
CA ILE A 33 3.61 -15.44 -18.99
C ILE A 33 3.54 -16.63 -18.03
N ASP A 34 4.60 -17.45 -18.02
CA ASP A 34 4.70 -18.62 -17.14
C ASP A 34 4.98 -18.19 -15.70
N ILE A 35 3.93 -18.19 -14.86
CA ILE A 35 4.01 -17.83 -13.45
C ILE A 35 4.75 -18.87 -12.57
N TYR A 36 5.07 -20.04 -13.13
CA TYR A 36 5.87 -21.09 -12.47
C TYR A 36 7.31 -21.16 -13.00
N SER A 37 7.70 -20.21 -13.83
CA SER A 37 9.08 -20.11 -14.32
C SER A 37 10.05 -19.88 -13.16
N PRO A 38 11.35 -20.17 -13.33
CA PRO A 38 12.35 -19.85 -12.31
C PRO A 38 12.54 -18.34 -12.11
N VAL A 39 12.00 -17.50 -13.00
CA VAL A 39 12.01 -16.04 -12.84
C VAL A 39 10.89 -15.65 -11.88
N ARG A 40 11.29 -15.18 -10.71
CA ARG A 40 10.34 -14.79 -9.65
C ARG A 40 9.61 -13.49 -10.00
N PRO A 41 8.37 -13.32 -9.51
CA PRO A 41 7.74 -12.00 -9.49
C PRO A 41 8.60 -11.03 -8.66
N ASN A 42 8.55 -9.75 -8.99
CA ASN A 42 9.34 -8.75 -8.29
C ASN A 42 8.49 -7.55 -7.83
N LEU A 43 8.96 -6.91 -6.75
CA LEU A 43 8.39 -5.70 -6.18
C LEU A 43 9.43 -4.59 -6.21
N VAL A 44 9.08 -3.43 -6.78
CA VAL A 44 9.94 -2.25 -6.83
C VAL A 44 9.63 -1.33 -5.65
N ILE A 45 10.64 -0.90 -4.91
CA ILE A 45 10.50 -0.04 -3.72
C ILE A 45 11.79 0.73 -3.48
N SER A 46 11.70 1.92 -2.85
CA SER A 46 12.90 2.67 -2.48
C SER A 46 13.71 1.98 -1.37
N SER A 47 15.01 2.26 -1.30
CA SER A 47 15.88 1.76 -0.23
C SER A 47 15.52 2.30 1.17
N GLY A 48 14.62 3.28 1.26
CA GLY A 48 14.05 3.80 2.52
C GLY A 48 12.89 2.98 3.11
N TYR A 49 12.68 1.75 2.64
CA TYR A 49 11.58 0.89 3.03
C TYR A 49 11.61 0.45 4.49
N GLN A 50 10.46 -0.03 4.98
CA GLN A 50 10.32 -0.68 6.28
C GLN A 50 10.38 -2.21 6.15
N ILE A 51 10.88 -2.86 7.20
CA ILE A 51 11.12 -4.32 7.26
C ILE A 51 9.90 -5.20 6.89
N CYS A 52 8.69 -4.67 7.01
CA CYS A 52 7.48 -5.40 6.61
C CYS A 52 7.50 -5.79 5.12
N TRP A 53 8.08 -4.97 4.25
CA TRP A 53 8.19 -5.25 2.82
C TRP A 53 9.23 -6.34 2.52
N GLU A 54 10.35 -6.34 3.27
CA GLU A 54 11.31 -7.45 3.17
C GLU A 54 10.68 -8.78 3.64
N LYS A 55 9.92 -8.74 4.74
CA LYS A 55 9.17 -9.91 5.20
C LYS A 55 8.14 -10.37 4.17
N PHE A 56 7.38 -9.44 3.57
CA PHE A 56 6.46 -9.76 2.49
C PHE A 56 7.18 -10.50 1.36
N CYS A 57 8.25 -9.93 0.84
CA CYS A 57 9.00 -10.50 -0.27
C CYS A 57 9.54 -11.90 0.05
N ARG A 58 10.08 -12.10 1.27
CA ARG A 58 10.58 -13.41 1.70
C ARG A 58 9.48 -14.45 1.90
N TYR A 59 8.35 -14.07 2.48
CA TYR A 59 7.28 -15.01 2.82
C TYR A 59 6.55 -15.52 1.56
N TRP A 60 6.44 -14.70 0.53
CA TRP A 60 5.72 -15.05 -0.70
C TRP A 60 6.62 -15.19 -1.93
N ASP A 61 7.93 -15.38 -1.72
CA ASP A 61 8.92 -15.61 -2.78
C ASP A 61 8.88 -14.57 -3.90
N VAL A 62 8.82 -13.29 -3.51
CA VAL A 62 8.89 -12.13 -4.39
C VAL A 62 10.30 -11.54 -4.34
N GLU A 63 10.91 -11.25 -5.48
CA GLU A 63 12.17 -10.53 -5.55
C GLU A 63 11.96 -9.07 -5.15
N MET A 64 12.75 -8.57 -4.19
CA MET A 64 12.72 -7.15 -3.85
C MET A 64 13.72 -6.38 -4.71
N ARG A 65 13.25 -5.46 -5.52
CA ARG A 65 14.09 -4.56 -6.33
C ARG A 65 14.17 -3.19 -5.67
N LEU A 66 15.34 -2.89 -5.13
CA LEU A 66 15.59 -1.66 -4.38
C LEU A 66 16.04 -0.54 -5.31
N VAL A 67 15.25 0.52 -5.36
CA VAL A 67 15.63 1.79 -6.00
C VAL A 67 16.51 2.55 -5.01
N PRO A 68 17.78 2.85 -5.36
CA PRO A 68 18.68 3.53 -4.45
C PRO A 68 18.23 4.97 -4.21
N MET A 69 18.33 5.39 -2.96
CA MET A 69 18.28 6.80 -2.60
C MET A 69 19.73 7.35 -2.54
N ASP A 70 19.93 8.58 -2.93
CA ASP A 70 21.19 9.28 -2.88
C ASP A 70 21.07 10.63 -2.17
N LYS A 71 22.16 11.38 -2.07
CA LYS A 71 22.19 12.68 -1.39
C LYS A 71 21.27 13.75 -2.02
N ASP A 72 20.97 13.60 -3.30
CA ASP A 72 20.14 14.55 -4.07
C ASP A 72 18.66 14.08 -4.12
N HIS A 73 18.43 12.76 -3.97
CA HIS A 73 17.11 12.14 -3.99
C HIS A 73 16.92 11.27 -2.73
N LEU A 74 16.46 11.89 -1.66
CA LEU A 74 16.12 11.22 -0.39
C LEU A 74 14.68 10.64 -0.40
N TYR A 75 14.21 10.24 -1.59
CA TYR A 75 12.90 9.67 -1.88
C TYR A 75 12.99 8.83 -3.16
N LEU A 76 11.97 8.03 -3.47
CA LEU A 76 11.89 7.28 -4.73
C LEU A 76 11.73 8.24 -5.91
N ASN A 77 12.75 8.27 -6.77
CA ASN A 77 12.71 9.00 -8.02
C ASN A 77 11.98 8.16 -9.09
N PRO A 78 10.93 8.68 -9.75
CA PRO A 78 10.17 7.94 -10.76
C PRO A 78 11.00 7.44 -11.94
N ASP A 79 11.87 8.27 -12.50
CA ASP A 79 12.71 7.88 -13.64
C ASP A 79 13.69 6.76 -13.28
N GLU A 80 14.19 6.77 -12.06
CA GLU A 80 15.05 5.69 -11.56
C GLU A 80 14.23 4.43 -11.32
N ALA A 81 13.07 4.54 -10.68
CA ALA A 81 12.19 3.40 -10.41
C ALA A 81 11.79 2.65 -11.68
N MET A 82 11.52 3.36 -12.76
CA MET A 82 11.12 2.75 -14.04
C MET A 82 12.21 1.89 -14.69
N LYS A 83 13.47 2.01 -14.28
CA LYS A 83 14.57 1.13 -14.75
C LYS A 83 14.52 -0.27 -14.13
N TYR A 84 13.78 -0.45 -13.05
CA TYR A 84 13.65 -1.70 -12.30
C TYR A 84 12.37 -2.49 -12.65
N VAL A 85 11.52 -1.95 -13.54
CA VAL A 85 10.26 -2.57 -13.94
C VAL A 85 10.42 -3.53 -15.12
N ASP A 86 9.68 -4.64 -15.09
CA ASP A 86 9.51 -5.58 -16.20
C ASP A 86 8.15 -6.30 -16.12
N ASP A 87 7.91 -7.28 -16.99
CA ASP A 87 6.65 -8.04 -17.03
C ASP A 87 6.42 -8.92 -15.79
N HIS A 88 7.44 -9.11 -14.93
CA HIS A 88 7.35 -9.83 -13.66
C HIS A 88 7.11 -8.90 -12.47
N THR A 89 7.02 -7.59 -12.70
CA THR A 89 6.78 -6.60 -11.64
C THR A 89 5.31 -6.64 -11.20
N ILE A 90 5.08 -7.01 -9.93
CA ILE A 90 3.74 -7.09 -9.35
C ILE A 90 3.16 -5.71 -9.02
N GLY A 91 4.02 -4.74 -8.75
CA GLY A 91 3.66 -3.36 -8.41
C GLY A 91 4.86 -2.57 -7.94
N ILE A 92 4.65 -1.28 -7.75
CA ILE A 92 5.62 -0.37 -7.13
C ILE A 92 5.04 0.12 -5.81
N VAL A 93 5.87 0.10 -4.76
CA VAL A 93 5.53 0.66 -3.46
C VAL A 93 6.18 2.03 -3.32
N THR A 94 5.36 3.04 -3.11
CA THR A 94 5.79 4.38 -2.71
C THR A 94 5.58 4.57 -1.22
N ILE A 95 6.41 5.38 -0.58
CA ILE A 95 6.36 5.63 0.87
C ILE A 95 5.98 7.09 1.11
N LEU A 96 4.86 7.30 1.76
CA LEU A 96 4.43 8.63 2.19
C LEU A 96 4.90 8.86 3.64
N GLY A 97 6.07 9.47 3.79
CA GLY A 97 6.75 9.67 5.07
C GLY A 97 7.80 8.60 5.37
N ILE A 98 8.90 8.64 4.63
CA ILE A 98 10.07 7.77 4.84
C ILE A 98 10.62 8.03 6.25
N THR A 99 10.73 6.98 7.06
CA THR A 99 11.12 7.07 8.48
C THR A 99 12.46 7.80 8.70
N TYR A 100 13.41 7.60 7.80
CA TYR A 100 14.77 8.13 7.96
C TYR A 100 14.93 9.57 7.48
N THR A 101 14.10 10.01 6.53
CA THR A 101 14.25 11.32 5.87
C THR A 101 13.08 12.25 6.08
N GLY A 102 11.91 11.71 6.47
CA GLY A 102 10.65 12.45 6.54
C GLY A 102 10.06 12.80 5.17
N ARG A 103 10.75 12.46 4.08
CA ARG A 103 10.32 12.81 2.73
C ARG A 103 9.16 11.93 2.26
N TYR A 104 8.42 12.47 1.30
CA TYR A 104 7.42 11.73 0.55
C TYR A 104 7.99 11.33 -0.81
N ASP A 105 7.73 10.10 -1.24
CA ASP A 105 8.02 9.66 -2.59
C ASP A 105 7.15 10.45 -3.59
N ASP A 106 7.67 10.68 -4.80
CA ASP A 106 6.93 11.37 -5.86
C ASP A 106 5.89 10.45 -6.51
N VAL A 107 4.76 10.28 -5.81
CA VAL A 107 3.67 9.40 -6.25
C VAL A 107 3.06 9.92 -7.56
N LYS A 108 2.93 11.24 -7.71
CA LYS A 108 2.34 11.86 -8.90
C LYS A 108 3.22 11.67 -10.13
N GLY A 109 4.52 11.88 -9.99
CA GLY A 109 5.48 11.65 -11.07
C GLY A 109 5.52 10.18 -11.48
N LEU A 110 5.48 9.26 -10.51
CA LEU A 110 5.43 7.83 -10.78
C LEU A 110 4.11 7.41 -11.45
N ASP A 111 2.97 7.97 -11.05
CA ASP A 111 1.68 7.73 -11.71
C ASP A 111 1.72 8.14 -13.19
N ALA A 112 2.31 9.29 -13.51
CA ALA A 112 2.47 9.74 -14.88
C ALA A 112 3.37 8.79 -15.70
N ALA A 113 4.51 8.37 -15.15
CA ALA A 113 5.42 7.42 -15.79
C ALA A 113 4.74 6.07 -16.04
N LEU A 114 4.01 5.53 -15.07
CA LEU A 114 3.25 4.29 -15.22
C LEU A 114 2.09 4.41 -16.19
N THR A 115 1.46 5.57 -16.30
CA THR A 115 0.40 5.81 -17.29
C THR A 115 0.93 5.63 -18.71
N GLU A 116 2.15 6.10 -18.98
CA GLU A 116 2.79 5.88 -20.30
C GLU A 116 3.23 4.42 -20.49
N TYR A 117 3.90 3.84 -19.49
CA TYR A 117 4.36 2.45 -19.55
C TYR A 117 3.21 1.46 -19.78
N ASN A 118 2.11 1.62 -19.06
CA ASN A 118 0.95 0.73 -19.10
C ASN A 118 0.20 0.74 -20.46
N LYS A 119 0.47 1.70 -21.36
CA LYS A 119 -0.13 1.70 -22.70
C LYS A 119 0.31 0.51 -23.56
N THR A 120 1.51 0.00 -23.29
CA THR A 120 2.11 -1.09 -24.08
C THR A 120 2.51 -2.30 -23.25
N ALA A 121 2.42 -2.22 -21.93
CA ALA A 121 2.80 -3.30 -21.01
C ALA A 121 1.86 -4.50 -21.15
N ALA A 122 2.43 -5.71 -21.20
CA ALA A 122 1.66 -6.96 -21.18
C ALA A 122 0.88 -7.12 -19.87
N VAL A 123 1.49 -6.70 -18.77
CA VAL A 123 0.87 -6.67 -17.43
C VAL A 123 0.94 -5.24 -16.89
N PRO A 124 -0.20 -4.53 -16.79
CA PRO A 124 -0.22 -3.17 -16.24
C PRO A 124 0.19 -3.14 -14.77
N ILE A 125 1.14 -2.26 -14.43
CA ILE A 125 1.67 -2.08 -13.09
C ILE A 125 0.88 -1.02 -12.34
N ARG A 126 0.70 -1.22 -11.02
CA ARG A 126 -0.02 -0.28 -10.13
C ARG A 126 0.82 0.08 -8.92
N ILE A 127 0.41 1.15 -8.26
CA ILE A 127 1.06 1.71 -7.07
C ILE A 127 0.31 1.27 -5.82
N HIS A 128 1.07 0.79 -4.84
CA HIS A 128 0.65 0.76 -3.44
C HIS A 128 1.34 1.90 -2.70
N VAL A 129 0.59 2.72 -1.97
CA VAL A 129 1.17 3.77 -1.14
C VAL A 129 1.26 3.27 0.31
N ASP A 130 2.48 3.02 0.77
CA ASP A 130 2.76 2.83 2.19
C ASP A 130 2.74 4.19 2.89
N ALA A 131 1.58 4.57 3.33
CA ALA A 131 1.33 5.81 4.05
C ALA A 131 1.29 5.60 5.57
N ALA A 132 2.08 4.65 6.08
CA ALA A 132 2.09 4.29 7.50
C ALA A 132 2.27 5.51 8.43
N SER A 133 3.08 6.48 8.01
CA SER A 133 3.27 7.76 8.71
C SER A 133 2.43 8.87 8.09
N GLY A 134 2.63 9.17 6.81
CA GLY A 134 2.06 10.33 6.14
C GLY A 134 0.56 10.26 5.90
N GLY A 135 -0.06 9.07 5.88
CA GLY A 135 -1.48 8.92 5.62
C GLY A 135 -2.41 9.58 6.64
N MET A 136 -1.91 9.80 7.85
CA MET A 136 -2.64 10.54 8.90
C MET A 136 -2.07 11.96 9.12
N VAL A 137 -1.18 12.43 8.25
CA VAL A 137 -0.54 13.76 8.30
C VAL A 137 -0.89 14.57 7.06
N ALA A 138 -0.51 14.08 5.87
CA ALA A 138 -0.67 14.79 4.62
C ALA A 138 -2.10 15.29 4.34
N PRO A 139 -3.18 14.53 4.62
CA PRO A 139 -4.53 15.02 4.38
C PRO A 139 -4.89 16.28 5.15
N PHE A 140 -4.23 16.53 6.27
CA PHE A 140 -4.54 17.66 7.16
C PHE A 140 -3.65 18.88 6.93
N ILE A 141 -2.38 18.68 6.60
CA ILE A 141 -1.41 19.79 6.46
C ILE A 141 -1.02 20.08 5.00
N GLU A 142 -1.19 19.11 4.10
CA GLU A 142 -0.90 19.23 2.67
C GLU A 142 -2.07 18.68 1.82
N PRO A 143 -3.31 19.23 1.97
CA PRO A 143 -4.51 18.65 1.35
C PRO A 143 -4.48 18.64 -0.19
N ASP A 144 -3.71 19.54 -0.78
CA ASP A 144 -3.56 19.65 -2.24
C ASP A 144 -2.52 18.67 -2.82
N LEU A 145 -1.73 18.02 -1.97
CA LEU A 145 -0.76 17.01 -2.41
C LEU A 145 -1.48 15.79 -3.00
N GLU A 146 -1.21 15.50 -4.26
CA GLU A 146 -1.78 14.33 -4.96
C GLU A 146 -0.89 13.10 -4.75
N TRP A 147 -1.35 12.18 -3.92
CA TRP A 147 -0.66 10.93 -3.58
C TRP A 147 -1.61 9.74 -3.43
N ASP A 148 -2.91 9.98 -3.47
CA ASP A 148 -3.98 9.06 -3.15
C ASP A 148 -4.76 8.61 -4.40
N PHE A 149 -5.97 8.11 -4.21
CA PHE A 149 -6.85 7.61 -5.28
C PHE A 149 -7.31 8.67 -6.29
N ARG A 150 -6.90 9.93 -6.17
CA ARG A 150 -6.99 10.93 -7.24
C ARG A 150 -6.09 10.57 -8.42
N LEU A 151 -5.05 9.76 -8.18
CA LEU A 151 -4.12 9.24 -9.18
C LEU A 151 -4.58 7.85 -9.65
N PRO A 152 -4.81 7.64 -10.97
CA PRO A 152 -5.44 6.43 -11.49
C PRO A 152 -4.64 5.14 -11.29
N ASN A 153 -3.31 5.22 -11.13
CA ASN A 153 -2.49 4.04 -10.89
C ASN A 153 -2.30 3.72 -9.39
N VAL A 154 -2.77 4.56 -8.48
CA VAL A 154 -2.81 4.25 -7.04
C VAL A 154 -4.01 3.34 -6.77
N TRP A 155 -3.72 2.08 -6.44
CA TRP A 155 -4.76 1.06 -6.26
C TRP A 155 -4.96 0.61 -4.83
N SER A 156 -3.97 0.83 -3.97
CA SER A 156 -4.09 0.54 -2.54
C SER A 156 -3.25 1.47 -1.68
N ILE A 157 -3.72 1.72 -0.47
CA ILE A 157 -3.06 2.58 0.52
C ILE A 157 -3.09 1.86 1.85
N SER A 158 -1.95 1.77 2.53
CA SER A 158 -1.86 1.32 3.93
C SER A 158 -1.49 2.48 4.84
N THR A 159 -2.03 2.50 6.07
CA THR A 159 -1.65 3.52 7.07
C THR A 159 -1.66 2.95 8.48
N SER A 160 -0.90 3.57 9.40
CA SER A 160 -0.87 3.22 10.82
C SER A 160 -1.75 4.16 11.64
N GLY A 161 -2.84 3.65 12.20
CA GLY A 161 -3.64 4.42 13.13
C GLY A 161 -2.89 4.79 14.42
N HIS A 162 -1.95 3.93 14.83
CA HIS A 162 -1.20 4.12 16.07
C HIS A 162 0.08 4.97 15.96
N LYS A 163 0.35 5.55 14.80
CA LYS A 163 1.39 6.56 14.62
C LYS A 163 0.74 7.95 14.73
N TYR A 164 0.60 8.62 13.63
CA TYR A 164 -0.02 9.95 13.57
C TYR A 164 -1.55 9.96 13.64
N GLY A 165 -2.18 8.78 13.66
CA GLY A 165 -3.60 8.64 13.99
C GLY A 165 -3.91 8.75 15.49
N LEU A 166 -2.87 8.87 16.36
CA LEU A 166 -2.95 9.25 17.77
C LEU A 166 -3.70 8.25 18.66
N VAL A 167 -3.58 6.94 18.36
CA VAL A 167 -4.15 5.88 19.19
C VAL A 167 -3.08 4.89 19.63
N TYR A 168 -3.41 4.01 20.55
CA TYR A 168 -2.50 2.98 21.05
C TYR A 168 -2.11 1.97 19.95
N PRO A 169 -0.91 1.35 20.01
CA PRO A 169 -0.48 0.32 19.08
C PRO A 169 -1.48 -0.81 18.90
N GLY A 170 -1.51 -1.40 17.71
CA GLY A 170 -2.38 -2.52 17.37
C GLY A 170 -3.45 -2.19 16.32
N ILE A 171 -3.32 -1.08 15.59
CA ILE A 171 -4.22 -0.75 14.48
C ILE A 171 -3.46 -0.21 13.27
N GLY A 172 -3.77 -0.78 12.12
CA GLY A 172 -3.48 -0.28 10.79
C GLY A 172 -4.73 -0.34 9.92
N TRP A 173 -4.65 0.25 8.77
CA TRP A 173 -5.73 0.28 7.79
C TRP A 173 -5.17 -0.04 6.41
N ILE A 174 -5.87 -0.88 5.67
CA ILE A 174 -5.66 -1.09 4.23
C ILE A 174 -6.92 -0.67 3.50
N ILE A 175 -6.74 0.10 2.44
CA ILE A 175 -7.82 0.59 1.59
C ILE A 175 -7.44 0.29 0.14
N TRP A 176 -8.38 -0.25 -0.62
CA TRP A 176 -8.28 -0.46 -2.07
C TRP A 176 -9.20 0.51 -2.80
N ALA A 177 -8.73 1.02 -3.94
CA ALA A 177 -9.45 2.01 -4.74
C ALA A 177 -10.83 1.51 -5.22
N SER A 178 -10.89 0.23 -5.57
CA SER A 178 -12.09 -0.41 -6.12
C SER A 178 -12.08 -1.92 -5.85
N LYS A 179 -13.13 -2.61 -6.28
CA LYS A 179 -13.21 -4.08 -6.22
C LYS A 179 -12.14 -4.74 -7.09
N GLU A 180 -11.81 -4.16 -8.22
CA GLU A 180 -10.80 -4.68 -9.14
C GLU A 180 -9.39 -4.62 -8.54
N ALA A 181 -9.18 -3.72 -7.57
CA ALA A 181 -7.91 -3.61 -6.85
C ALA A 181 -7.72 -4.68 -5.76
N LEU A 182 -8.81 -5.32 -5.32
CA LEU A 182 -8.81 -6.43 -4.36
C LEU A 182 -9.27 -7.71 -5.06
N PRO A 183 -8.36 -8.66 -5.37
CA PRO A 183 -8.74 -9.95 -5.95
C PRO A 183 -9.73 -10.72 -5.08
N GLU A 184 -10.72 -11.34 -5.70
CA GLU A 184 -11.75 -12.13 -5.00
C GLU A 184 -11.16 -13.30 -4.20
N ASP A 185 -10.05 -13.87 -4.66
CA ASP A 185 -9.30 -14.94 -3.97
C ASP A 185 -8.79 -14.54 -2.58
N LEU A 186 -8.77 -13.24 -2.26
CA LEU A 186 -8.37 -12.71 -0.95
C LEU A 186 -9.55 -12.36 -0.06
N ILE A 187 -10.78 -12.61 -0.51
CA ILE A 187 -12.01 -12.40 0.24
C ILE A 187 -12.54 -13.76 0.70
N PHE A 188 -12.56 -13.97 2.00
CA PHE A 188 -13.05 -15.20 2.60
C PHE A 188 -14.44 -14.97 3.16
N TRP A 189 -15.40 -15.83 2.78
CA TRP A 189 -16.76 -15.78 3.29
C TRP A 189 -16.89 -16.73 4.47
N VAL A 190 -17.37 -16.22 5.58
CA VAL A 190 -17.53 -16.97 6.82
C VAL A 190 -18.98 -16.98 7.23
N SER A 191 -19.58 -18.16 7.31
CA SER A 191 -20.91 -18.36 7.92
C SER A 191 -20.77 -18.35 9.43
N TYR A 192 -21.08 -17.24 10.06
CA TYR A 192 -20.94 -17.06 11.49
C TYR A 192 -22.13 -16.30 12.07
N LEU A 193 -22.62 -16.71 13.25
CA LEU A 193 -23.74 -16.07 13.96
C LEU A 193 -25.01 -15.86 13.11
N GLY A 194 -25.28 -16.75 12.14
CA GLY A 194 -26.51 -16.74 11.35
C GLY A 194 -26.48 -15.84 10.10
N GLY A 195 -25.30 -15.35 9.68
CA GLY A 195 -25.09 -14.60 8.45
C GLY A 195 -23.80 -15.01 7.75
N GLU A 196 -23.63 -14.57 6.50
CA GLU A 196 -22.37 -14.64 5.77
C GLU A 196 -21.66 -13.29 5.88
N GLU A 197 -20.42 -13.31 6.35
CA GLU A 197 -19.58 -12.13 6.48
C GLU A 197 -18.30 -12.29 5.68
N ALA A 198 -17.92 -11.24 4.94
CA ALA A 198 -16.67 -11.19 4.22
C ALA A 198 -15.52 -10.79 5.16
N THR A 199 -14.44 -11.57 5.15
CA THR A 199 -13.20 -11.21 5.82
C THR A 199 -12.03 -11.24 4.84
N MET A 200 -11.11 -10.28 4.95
CA MET A 200 -9.91 -10.15 4.13
C MET A 200 -8.66 -9.94 4.97
N ALA A 201 -8.79 -9.80 6.28
CA ALA A 201 -7.66 -9.66 7.19
C ALA A 201 -6.95 -11.00 7.39
N ILE A 202 -5.65 -10.98 7.67
CA ILE A 202 -4.87 -12.18 7.98
C ILE A 202 -5.33 -12.76 9.33
N ASN A 203 -5.55 -11.89 10.32
CA ASN A 203 -6.06 -12.30 11.61
C ASN A 203 -7.60 -12.32 11.64
N PHE A 204 -8.20 -13.39 12.16
CA PHE A 204 -9.64 -13.48 12.32
C PHE A 204 -10.10 -12.64 13.54
N SER A 205 -9.91 -13.16 14.75
CA SER A 205 -10.25 -12.42 15.97
C SER A 205 -9.16 -11.40 16.32
N ARG A 206 -9.56 -10.16 16.55
CA ARG A 206 -8.65 -9.07 16.92
C ARG A 206 -9.32 -8.04 17.81
N SER A 207 -8.54 -7.24 18.52
CA SER A 207 -9.05 -6.20 19.41
C SER A 207 -9.79 -5.12 18.62
N ALA A 208 -10.99 -4.76 19.09
CA ALA A 208 -11.76 -3.63 18.59
C ALA A 208 -11.46 -2.31 19.36
N ALA A 209 -10.74 -2.38 20.49
CA ALA A 209 -10.50 -1.21 21.33
C ALA A 209 -9.79 -0.08 20.58
N GLN A 210 -8.79 -0.42 19.75
CA GLN A 210 -8.06 0.56 18.97
C GLN A 210 -8.91 1.15 17.83
N ILE A 211 -9.84 0.37 17.26
CA ILE A 211 -10.78 0.86 16.24
C ILE A 211 -11.71 1.89 16.87
N VAL A 212 -12.27 1.58 18.04
CA VAL A 212 -13.13 2.51 18.80
C VAL A 212 -12.31 3.74 19.23
N GLY A 213 -11.06 3.55 19.66
CA GLY A 213 -10.14 4.63 19.99
C GLY A 213 -9.87 5.55 18.79
N GLN A 214 -9.63 4.98 17.60
CA GLN A 214 -9.42 5.77 16.37
C GLN A 214 -10.68 6.59 16.00
N TYR A 215 -11.85 5.96 16.08
CA TYR A 215 -13.11 6.66 15.87
C TYR A 215 -13.30 7.82 16.85
N TYR A 216 -13.06 7.56 18.15
CA TYR A 216 -13.15 8.60 19.17
C TYR A 216 -12.21 9.78 18.88
N VAL A 217 -10.95 9.50 18.52
CA VAL A 217 -9.95 10.56 18.26
C VAL A 217 -10.33 11.38 17.02
N PHE A 218 -10.86 10.74 15.97
CA PHE A 218 -11.37 11.45 14.81
C PHE A 218 -12.55 12.37 15.18
N MET A 219 -13.50 11.85 15.95
CA MET A 219 -14.66 12.64 16.39
C MET A 219 -14.27 13.79 17.35
N ARG A 220 -13.27 13.54 18.21
CA ARG A 220 -12.79 14.51 19.20
C ARG A 220 -12.04 15.68 18.56
N ASN A 221 -11.14 15.41 17.65
CA ASN A 221 -10.26 16.42 17.06
C ASN A 221 -10.85 17.04 15.79
N GLY A 222 -11.56 16.25 14.99
CA GLY A 222 -11.99 16.66 13.66
C GLY A 222 -10.82 17.04 12.76
N PHE A 223 -11.11 17.65 11.64
CA PHE A 223 -10.09 18.09 10.67
C PHE A 223 -9.15 19.14 11.27
N GLU A 224 -9.71 20.17 11.88
CA GLU A 224 -8.95 21.30 12.42
C GLU A 224 -8.04 20.87 13.58
N GLY A 225 -8.52 19.99 14.48
CA GLY A 225 -7.70 19.50 15.57
C GLY A 225 -6.52 18.65 15.10
N TYR A 226 -6.71 17.78 14.07
CA TYR A 226 -5.59 17.06 13.47
C TYR A 226 -4.60 18.00 12.77
N LYS A 227 -5.10 19.01 12.07
CA LYS A 227 -4.26 20.04 11.44
C LYS A 227 -3.40 20.78 12.47
N GLU A 228 -4.00 21.24 13.58
CA GLU A 228 -3.30 21.92 14.66
C GLU A 228 -2.22 21.03 15.32
N ILE A 229 -2.51 19.76 15.51
CA ILE A 229 -1.57 18.81 16.13
C ILE A 229 -0.37 18.50 15.22
N HIS A 230 -0.58 18.48 13.91
CA HIS A 230 0.45 18.08 12.94
C HIS A 230 1.26 19.24 12.35
N GLN A 231 0.87 20.48 12.56
CA GLN A 231 1.64 21.68 12.23
C GLN A 231 2.79 21.92 13.21
#